data_bdfd62b386b25728b8f1228771e91cb9
#
_entry.id   bdfd62b386b25728b8f1228771e91cb9
#
_cell.length_a   1.000
_cell.length_b   1.000
_cell.length_c   1.000
_cell.angle_alpha   90.00
_cell.angle_beta   90.00
_cell.angle_gamma   90.00
#
_symmetry.space_group_name_H-M   'P 1'
#
loop_
_entity.id
_entity.type
_entity.pdbx_description
1 polymer ?
#
loop_
_entity_poly.entity_id
_entity_poly.type
_entity_poly.pdbx_seq_one_letter_code
_entity_poly.pdbx_strand_id
1 'polypeptide(L)'
;MATAEVFAFINEIAPYILAEGKKRGYKIFSTVIAQAIIESRYGKSTLASKYHNYFGLKCGKMWILSGKPSISLKTNEEYTIGKLTSITDYFRVYPDMAAGVAGYYDFIDTRRYANLKEATTYRIYAEMLKADGYATSSTYVNTLCSTVAQYGLAAYDHNQTPDFNTWEVGKTYVTHQDLNVRQIPNGEMVPYKDMTEDGKAHSIIGPSGNAILKRGTHVTVKEVKEVGSCTWLRIPSGWICGKNSKYTYVL
;
A
#
# COMPACT_ATOMS: atom_id res chain seq x y z
N MET A 1 2.97 -13.41 2.40
CA MET A 1 1.71 -13.38 1.61
C MET A 1 1.04 -12.00 1.65
N ALA A 2 0.81 -11.38 2.81
CA ALA A 2 0.15 -10.07 2.90
C ALA A 2 0.82 -8.92 2.11
N THR A 3 2.14 -8.92 1.99
CA THR A 3 2.88 -7.80 1.36
C THR A 3 2.72 -7.75 -0.16
N ALA A 4 2.80 -8.88 -0.86
CA ALA A 4 2.63 -8.93 -2.31
C ALA A 4 1.21 -8.53 -2.74
N GLU A 5 0.20 -8.89 -1.93
CA GLU A 5 -1.20 -8.50 -2.16
C GLU A 5 -1.44 -7.00 -1.96
N VAL A 6 -0.74 -6.39 -0.99
CA VAL A 6 -0.81 -4.93 -0.77
C VAL A 6 -0.22 -4.18 -1.95
N PHE A 7 0.92 -4.63 -2.51
CA PHE A 7 1.49 -4.00 -3.70
C PHE A 7 0.63 -4.17 -4.95
N ALA A 8 0.01 -5.35 -5.13
CA ALA A 8 -0.96 -5.53 -6.21
C ALA A 8 -2.11 -4.53 -6.09
N PHE A 9 -2.64 -4.33 -4.88
CA PHE A 9 -3.68 -3.35 -4.62
C PHE A 9 -3.20 -1.90 -4.84
N ILE A 10 -1.98 -1.55 -4.39
CA ILE A 10 -1.39 -0.23 -4.64
C ILE A 10 -1.30 0.04 -6.14
N ASN A 11 -0.75 -0.90 -6.91
CA ASN A 11 -0.60 -0.76 -8.36
C ASN A 11 -1.94 -0.60 -9.09
N GLU A 12 -3.00 -1.20 -8.55
CA GLU A 12 -4.35 -1.08 -9.11
C GLU A 12 -5.00 0.26 -8.77
N ILE A 13 -4.95 0.72 -7.50
CA ILE A 13 -5.71 1.89 -7.04
C ILE A 13 -4.97 3.22 -7.23
N ALA A 14 -3.62 3.23 -7.14
CA ALA A 14 -2.84 4.47 -7.18
C ALA A 14 -3.04 5.28 -8.48
N PRO A 15 -3.13 4.68 -9.68
CA PRO A 15 -3.40 5.44 -10.90
C PRO A 15 -4.69 6.26 -10.83
N TYR A 16 -5.74 5.72 -10.26
CA TYR A 16 -7.02 6.44 -10.08
C TYR A 16 -6.91 7.56 -9.06
N ILE A 17 -6.20 7.31 -7.93
CA ILE A 17 -5.97 8.31 -6.89
C ILE A 17 -5.17 9.49 -7.45
N LEU A 18 -4.09 9.22 -8.20
CA LEU A 18 -3.27 10.26 -8.81
C LEU A 18 -4.05 11.06 -9.86
N ALA A 19 -4.76 10.38 -10.75
CA ALA A 19 -5.51 11.04 -11.83
C ALA A 19 -6.58 11.96 -11.26
N GLU A 20 -7.42 11.48 -10.35
CA GLU A 20 -8.52 12.25 -9.79
C GLU A 20 -8.03 13.35 -8.83
N GLY A 21 -7.00 13.06 -8.02
CA GLY A 21 -6.42 14.05 -7.11
C GLY A 21 -5.73 15.20 -7.85
N LYS A 22 -4.94 14.93 -8.88
CA LYS A 22 -4.32 15.96 -9.74
C LYS A 22 -5.36 16.85 -10.41
N LYS A 23 -6.39 16.27 -10.98
CA LYS A 23 -7.52 16.98 -11.60
C LYS A 23 -8.16 18.00 -10.65
N ARG A 24 -8.16 17.70 -9.34
CA ARG A 24 -8.77 18.54 -8.29
C ARG A 24 -7.76 19.44 -7.55
N GLY A 25 -6.48 19.41 -7.93
CA GLY A 25 -5.43 20.27 -7.36
C GLY A 25 -4.82 19.77 -6.06
N TYR A 26 -5.00 18.48 -5.72
CA TYR A 26 -4.28 17.85 -4.60
C TYR A 26 -2.83 17.57 -4.99
N LYS A 27 -1.93 17.63 -3.99
CA LYS A 27 -0.48 17.42 -4.15
C LYS A 27 0.02 16.19 -3.42
N ILE A 28 -0.71 15.73 -2.39
CA ILE A 28 -0.36 14.58 -1.55
C ILE A 28 -1.27 13.41 -1.89
N PHE A 29 -0.70 12.36 -2.44
CA PHE A 29 -1.39 11.13 -2.84
C PHE A 29 -1.03 9.95 -1.94
N SER A 30 0.18 9.96 -1.38
CA SER A 30 0.70 8.90 -0.52
C SER A 30 -0.21 8.60 0.68
N THR A 31 -0.72 9.65 1.33
CA THR A 31 -1.66 9.49 2.46
C THR A 31 -2.99 8.92 2.01
N VAL A 32 -3.50 9.30 0.83
CA VAL A 32 -4.74 8.77 0.28
C VAL A 32 -4.59 7.28 -0.08
N ILE A 33 -3.45 6.89 -0.64
CA ILE A 33 -3.14 5.46 -0.90
C ILE A 33 -3.07 4.69 0.42
N ALA A 34 -2.38 5.25 1.44
CA ALA A 34 -2.30 4.64 2.77
C ALA A 34 -3.68 4.47 3.43
N GLN A 35 -4.58 5.46 3.31
CA GLN A 35 -5.97 5.34 3.75
C GLN A 35 -6.68 4.18 3.04
N ALA A 36 -6.59 4.12 1.71
CA ALA A 36 -7.22 3.03 0.95
C ALA A 36 -6.71 1.65 1.42
N ILE A 37 -5.41 1.51 1.70
CA ILE A 37 -4.83 0.26 2.22
C ILE A 37 -5.46 -0.12 3.57
N ILE A 38 -5.52 0.83 4.50
CA ILE A 38 -5.96 0.59 5.89
C ILE A 38 -7.47 0.35 5.93
N GLU A 39 -8.25 1.28 5.40
CA GLU A 39 -9.71 1.29 5.47
C GLU A 39 -10.35 0.11 4.71
N SER A 40 -9.73 -0.32 3.61
CA SER A 40 -10.24 -1.41 2.79
C SER A 40 -9.62 -2.77 3.10
N ARG A 41 -8.64 -2.86 4.02
CA ARG A 41 -7.79 -4.04 4.19
C ARG A 41 -7.16 -4.44 2.84
N TYR A 42 -6.52 -3.45 2.19
CA TYR A 42 -5.95 -3.56 0.83
C TYR A 42 -6.92 -4.18 -0.20
N GLY A 43 -8.14 -3.64 -0.25
CA GLY A 43 -9.19 -4.04 -1.17
C GLY A 43 -9.97 -5.30 -0.79
N LYS A 44 -9.60 -6.00 0.30
CA LYS A 44 -10.21 -7.29 0.67
C LYS A 44 -11.44 -7.19 1.57
N SER A 45 -11.74 -6.04 2.16
CA SER A 45 -12.97 -5.89 2.93
C SER A 45 -14.18 -6.09 2.02
N THR A 46 -15.28 -6.58 2.59
CA THR A 46 -16.55 -6.75 1.84
C THR A 46 -16.98 -5.43 1.20
N LEU A 47 -16.78 -4.32 1.92
CA LEU A 47 -17.15 -2.99 1.45
C LEU A 47 -16.32 -2.57 0.22
N ALA A 48 -15.03 -2.90 0.18
CA ALA A 48 -14.16 -2.61 -0.94
C ALA A 48 -14.38 -3.60 -2.11
N SER A 49 -14.34 -4.91 -1.84
CA SER A 49 -14.32 -5.93 -2.88
C SER A 49 -15.65 -6.10 -3.63
N LYS A 50 -16.79 -5.80 -2.97
CA LYS A 50 -18.12 -5.93 -3.56
C LYS A 50 -18.77 -4.60 -3.92
N TYR A 51 -18.40 -3.52 -3.22
CA TYR A 51 -19.11 -2.25 -3.33
C TYR A 51 -18.19 -1.08 -3.68
N HIS A 52 -16.91 -1.35 -3.98
CA HIS A 52 -15.89 -0.39 -4.41
C HIS A 52 -15.73 0.84 -3.50
N ASN A 53 -16.06 0.70 -2.22
CA ASN A 53 -15.88 1.75 -1.22
C ASN A 53 -14.61 1.46 -0.41
N TYR A 54 -13.49 1.97 -0.90
CA TYR A 54 -12.14 1.70 -0.35
C TYR A 54 -11.79 2.58 0.86
N PHE A 55 -12.63 3.54 1.19
CA PHE A 55 -12.36 4.55 2.21
C PHE A 55 -13.38 4.52 3.37
N GLY A 56 -14.24 3.51 3.42
CA GLY A 56 -15.22 3.36 4.49
C GLY A 56 -16.28 4.47 4.53
N LEU A 57 -16.58 5.11 3.39
CA LEU A 57 -17.47 6.26 3.36
C LEU A 57 -18.89 5.87 3.70
N LYS A 58 -19.42 6.45 4.78
CA LYS A 58 -20.82 6.32 5.20
C LYS A 58 -21.74 7.19 4.36
N CYS A 59 -23.01 6.81 4.28
CA CYS A 59 -24.04 7.62 3.66
C CYS A 59 -24.41 8.77 4.59
N GLY A 60 -24.12 10.01 4.17
CA GLY A 60 -24.73 11.17 4.80
C GLY A 60 -26.19 11.35 4.36
N LYS A 61 -26.94 12.20 5.07
CA LYS A 61 -28.35 12.49 4.78
C LYS A 61 -28.60 12.83 3.30
N MET A 62 -27.73 13.64 2.69
CA MET A 62 -27.89 14.05 1.29
C MET A 62 -27.67 12.90 0.30
N TRP A 63 -26.78 11.95 0.63
CA TRP A 63 -26.60 10.74 -0.19
C TRP A 63 -27.86 9.90 -0.25
N ILE A 64 -28.48 9.67 0.91
CA ILE A 64 -29.73 8.89 1.03
C ILE A 64 -30.88 9.59 0.30
N LEU A 65 -31.06 10.89 0.53
CA LEU A 65 -32.12 11.68 -0.10
C LEU A 65 -31.98 11.75 -1.62
N SER A 66 -30.77 11.66 -2.16
CA SER A 66 -30.52 11.64 -3.61
C SER A 66 -30.76 10.27 -4.27
N GLY A 67 -31.19 9.25 -3.51
CA GLY A 67 -31.44 7.91 -4.03
C GLY A 67 -30.20 7.18 -4.54
N LYS A 68 -28.99 7.63 -4.16
CA LYS A 68 -27.73 6.98 -4.58
C LYS A 68 -27.58 5.60 -3.93
N PRO A 69 -26.91 4.64 -4.60
CA PRO A 69 -26.74 3.28 -4.11
C PRO A 69 -26.06 3.24 -2.73
N SER A 70 -26.63 2.44 -1.84
CA SER A 70 -26.14 2.24 -0.48
C SER A 70 -26.31 0.80 -0.02
N ILE A 71 -25.50 0.38 0.96
CA ILE A 71 -25.60 -0.92 1.61
C ILE A 71 -25.55 -0.75 3.13
N SER A 72 -26.39 -1.49 3.82
CA SER A 72 -26.42 -1.56 5.28
C SER A 72 -25.48 -2.67 5.75
N LEU A 73 -24.46 -2.32 6.55
CA LEU A 73 -23.49 -3.27 7.10
C LEU A 73 -23.31 -3.05 8.61
N LYS A 74 -23.01 -4.13 9.32
CA LYS A 74 -22.55 -4.06 10.70
C LYS A 74 -21.11 -3.53 10.73
N THR A 75 -20.84 -2.55 11.58
CA THR A 75 -19.52 -1.99 11.83
C THR A 75 -19.29 -1.84 13.32
N ASN A 76 -18.03 -1.78 13.74
CA ASN A 76 -17.66 -1.52 15.13
C ASN A 76 -17.16 -0.08 15.23
N GLU A 77 -17.75 0.68 16.13
CA GLU A 77 -17.38 2.08 16.40
C GLU A 77 -16.85 2.21 17.84
N GLU A 78 -15.85 3.04 18.00
CA GLU A 78 -15.28 3.36 19.30
C GLU A 78 -15.80 4.73 19.77
N TYR A 79 -16.93 4.74 20.48
CA TYR A 79 -17.49 5.94 21.11
C TYR A 79 -16.86 6.26 22.46
N THR A 80 -16.24 5.26 23.09
CA THR A 80 -15.49 5.38 24.34
C THR A 80 -14.16 4.67 24.15
N ILE A 81 -13.07 5.30 24.52
CA ILE A 81 -11.72 4.74 24.36
C ILE A 81 -11.66 3.31 24.91
N GLY A 82 -11.25 2.37 24.07
CA GLY A 82 -11.11 0.95 24.42
C GLY A 82 -12.42 0.14 24.36
N LYS A 83 -13.59 0.77 24.04
CA LYS A 83 -14.88 0.06 23.96
C LYS A 83 -15.46 0.10 22.55
N LEU A 84 -15.39 -1.04 21.85
CA LEU A 84 -16.03 -1.22 20.55
C LEU A 84 -17.53 -1.49 20.74
N THR A 85 -18.37 -0.73 20.02
CA THR A 85 -19.80 -0.93 19.95
C THR A 85 -20.18 -1.33 18.54
N SER A 86 -20.84 -2.49 18.39
CA SER A 86 -21.33 -2.93 17.09
C SER A 86 -22.60 -2.18 16.75
N ILE A 87 -22.59 -1.47 15.62
CA ILE A 87 -23.75 -0.76 15.07
C ILE A 87 -24.00 -1.18 13.62
N THR A 88 -25.20 -0.91 13.14
CA THR A 88 -25.54 -1.04 11.72
C THR A 88 -25.54 0.35 11.11
N ASP A 89 -24.80 0.53 10.03
CA ASP A 89 -24.72 1.82 9.35
C ASP A 89 -24.82 1.64 7.82
N TYR A 90 -25.16 2.72 7.13
CA TYR A 90 -25.27 2.74 5.67
C TYR A 90 -24.00 3.25 5.03
N PHE A 91 -23.44 2.49 4.09
CA PHE A 91 -22.24 2.82 3.35
C PHE A 91 -22.53 3.07 1.89
N ARG A 92 -21.77 3.99 1.28
CA ARG A 92 -21.87 4.31 -0.14
C ARG A 92 -21.45 3.11 -0.99
N VAL A 93 -22.14 2.90 -2.09
CA VAL A 93 -21.84 1.87 -3.09
C VAL A 93 -21.45 2.55 -4.38
N TYR A 94 -20.42 2.04 -5.02
CA TYR A 94 -19.89 2.52 -6.29
C TYR A 94 -19.84 1.40 -7.32
N PRO A 95 -19.96 1.71 -8.63
CA PRO A 95 -19.97 0.69 -9.69
C PRO A 95 -18.61 0.06 -9.95
N ASP A 96 -17.53 0.81 -9.70
CA ASP A 96 -16.14 0.39 -9.95
C ASP A 96 -15.14 1.16 -9.07
N MET A 97 -13.86 0.82 -9.21
CA MET A 97 -12.77 1.46 -8.46
C MET A 97 -12.61 2.95 -8.78
N ALA A 98 -12.75 3.33 -10.06
CA ALA A 98 -12.62 4.73 -10.47
C ALA A 98 -13.69 5.60 -9.80
N ALA A 99 -14.93 5.14 -9.79
CA ALA A 99 -16.05 5.81 -9.13
C ALA A 99 -15.88 5.85 -7.59
N GLY A 100 -15.34 4.77 -6.99
CA GLY A 100 -15.02 4.72 -5.57
C GLY A 100 -13.98 5.77 -5.15
N VAL A 101 -12.93 5.91 -5.94
CA VAL A 101 -11.88 6.94 -5.74
C VAL A 101 -12.44 8.35 -5.99
N ALA A 102 -13.19 8.56 -7.07
CA ALA A 102 -13.83 9.85 -7.33
C ALA A 102 -14.77 10.24 -6.18
N GLY A 103 -15.55 9.28 -5.66
CA GLY A 103 -16.45 9.47 -4.52
C GLY A 103 -15.73 9.84 -3.22
N TYR A 104 -14.51 9.35 -3.01
CA TYR A 104 -13.66 9.82 -1.92
C TYR A 104 -13.27 11.28 -2.11
N TYR A 105 -12.79 11.66 -3.28
CA TYR A 105 -12.44 13.05 -3.56
C TYR A 105 -13.65 13.99 -3.50
N ASP A 106 -14.84 13.54 -3.92
CA ASP A 106 -16.10 14.31 -3.72
C ASP A 106 -16.39 14.56 -2.24
N PHE A 107 -16.02 13.60 -1.37
CA PHE A 107 -16.22 13.74 0.06
C PHE A 107 -15.23 14.70 0.70
N ILE A 108 -13.95 14.66 0.32
CA ILE A 108 -12.93 15.57 0.87
C ILE A 108 -12.86 16.94 0.14
N ASP A 109 -13.46 17.08 -1.04
CA ASP A 109 -13.52 18.35 -1.78
C ASP A 109 -14.67 19.24 -1.29
N THR A 110 -14.85 19.24 0.02
CA THR A 110 -15.84 20.03 0.74
C THR A 110 -15.15 21.09 1.59
N ARG A 111 -15.89 22.13 2.02
CA ARG A 111 -15.35 23.20 2.86
C ARG A 111 -14.62 22.67 4.11
N ARG A 112 -15.08 21.57 4.67
CA ARG A 112 -14.51 20.95 5.87
C ARG A 112 -13.06 20.52 5.69
N TYR A 113 -12.70 20.07 4.50
CA TYR A 113 -11.38 19.50 4.18
C TYR A 113 -10.60 20.35 3.16
N ALA A 114 -11.01 21.62 2.94
CA ALA A 114 -10.42 22.47 1.92
C ALA A 114 -8.91 22.74 2.12
N ASN A 115 -8.45 22.73 3.39
CA ASN A 115 -7.06 22.90 3.79
C ASN A 115 -6.14 21.77 3.30
N LEU A 116 -6.67 20.58 3.00
CA LEU A 116 -5.87 19.44 2.54
C LEU A 116 -5.07 19.71 1.25
N LYS A 117 -5.54 20.64 0.41
CA LYS A 117 -4.84 21.06 -0.82
C LYS A 117 -3.56 21.86 -0.53
N GLU A 118 -3.44 22.42 0.67
CA GLU A 118 -2.27 23.20 1.12
C GLU A 118 -1.21 22.32 1.81
N ALA A 119 -1.51 21.04 2.02
CA ALA A 119 -0.56 20.13 2.63
C ALA A 119 0.71 19.99 1.77
N THR A 120 1.87 20.11 2.42
CA THR A 120 3.19 20.03 1.77
C THR A 120 3.88 18.67 2.00
N THR A 121 3.41 17.89 2.97
CA THR A 121 3.91 16.55 3.26
C THR A 121 2.76 15.61 3.62
N TYR A 122 2.99 14.30 3.47
CA TYR A 122 2.02 13.28 3.85
C TYR A 122 1.64 13.33 5.35
N ARG A 123 2.58 13.72 6.23
CA ARG A 123 2.31 13.88 7.66
C ARG A 123 1.35 15.04 7.92
N ILE A 124 1.63 16.21 7.33
CA ILE A 124 0.75 17.40 7.44
C ILE A 124 -0.65 17.06 6.91
N TYR A 125 -0.74 16.39 5.77
CA TYR A 125 -2.02 15.94 5.22
C TYR A 125 -2.78 15.03 6.21
N ALA A 126 -2.10 14.05 6.82
CA ALA A 126 -2.70 13.14 7.79
C ALA A 126 -3.15 13.86 9.07
N GLU A 127 -2.39 14.85 9.55
CA GLU A 127 -2.72 15.68 10.71
C GLU A 127 -3.95 16.54 10.44
N MET A 128 -3.99 17.22 9.29
CA MET A 128 -5.15 18.01 8.84
C MET A 128 -6.39 17.14 8.72
N LEU A 129 -6.29 15.98 8.05
CA LEU A 129 -7.39 15.05 7.87
C LEU A 129 -8.00 14.59 9.19
N LYS A 130 -7.15 14.30 10.20
CA LYS A 130 -7.59 13.97 11.55
C LYS A 130 -8.22 15.17 12.27
N ALA A 131 -7.62 16.34 12.19
CA ALA A 131 -8.14 17.57 12.80
C ALA A 131 -9.52 17.93 12.24
N ASP A 132 -9.73 17.69 10.95
CA ASP A 132 -11.02 17.87 10.26
C ASP A 132 -12.03 16.77 10.60
N GLY A 133 -11.65 15.81 11.45
CA GLY A 133 -12.54 14.79 12.01
C GLY A 133 -12.86 13.63 11.06
N TYR A 134 -11.92 13.26 10.20
CA TYR A 134 -12.05 12.04 9.39
C TYR A 134 -12.04 10.79 10.26
N ALA A 135 -11.18 10.76 11.27
CA ALA A 135 -11.06 9.66 12.22
C ALA A 135 -10.85 10.17 13.65
N THR A 136 -11.36 9.43 14.63
CA THR A 136 -11.28 9.75 16.06
C THR A 136 -10.08 9.10 16.76
N SER A 137 -9.53 8.02 16.19
CA SER A 137 -8.41 7.26 16.79
C SER A 137 -7.19 8.14 17.04
N SER A 138 -6.61 8.05 18.23
CA SER A 138 -5.38 8.76 18.61
C SER A 138 -4.17 8.34 17.78
N THR A 139 -4.14 7.09 17.31
CA THR A 139 -3.03 6.51 16.54
C THR A 139 -3.15 6.73 15.03
N TYR A 140 -4.25 7.31 14.55
CA TYR A 140 -4.57 7.39 13.12
C TYR A 140 -3.44 8.00 12.27
N VAL A 141 -2.92 9.17 12.68
CA VAL A 141 -1.81 9.85 11.97
C VAL A 141 -0.57 8.96 11.90
N ASN A 142 -0.19 8.37 13.04
CA ASN A 142 0.99 7.51 13.08
C ASN A 142 0.81 6.24 12.23
N THR A 143 -0.39 5.68 12.21
CA THR A 143 -0.72 4.51 11.38
C THR A 143 -0.60 4.85 9.89
N LEU A 144 -1.14 6.00 9.44
CA LEU A 144 -0.98 6.47 8.06
C LEU A 144 0.48 6.70 7.70
N CYS A 145 1.23 7.44 8.54
CA CYS A 145 2.64 7.73 8.28
C CYS A 145 3.50 6.46 8.24
N SER A 146 3.25 5.51 9.12
CA SER A 146 3.95 4.22 9.13
C SER A 146 3.63 3.41 7.87
N THR A 147 2.39 3.46 7.38
CA THR A 147 1.98 2.80 6.14
C THR A 147 2.65 3.45 4.93
N VAL A 148 2.71 4.79 4.88
CA VAL A 148 3.44 5.52 3.83
C VAL A 148 4.91 5.10 3.80
N ALA A 149 5.58 5.08 4.95
CA ALA A 149 6.98 4.68 5.06
C ALA A 149 7.19 3.20 4.71
N GLN A 150 6.32 2.32 5.22
CA GLN A 150 6.42 0.87 5.02
C GLN A 150 6.35 0.48 3.54
N TYR A 151 5.54 1.16 2.75
CA TYR A 151 5.31 0.84 1.33
C TYR A 151 5.94 1.87 0.38
N GLY A 152 6.80 2.78 0.85
CA GLY A 152 7.50 3.76 0.03
C GLY A 152 6.59 4.74 -0.72
N LEU A 153 5.38 4.99 -0.19
CA LEU A 153 4.33 5.73 -0.91
C LEU A 153 4.66 7.21 -1.14
N ALA A 154 5.60 7.79 -0.37
CA ALA A 154 5.97 9.20 -0.51
C ALA A 154 6.45 9.58 -1.93
N ALA A 155 6.95 8.61 -2.69
CA ALA A 155 7.36 8.82 -4.08
C ALA A 155 6.20 9.28 -4.98
N TYR A 156 4.96 8.89 -4.69
CA TYR A 156 3.78 9.35 -5.44
C TYR A 156 3.52 10.85 -5.31
N ASP A 157 3.97 11.49 -4.23
CA ASP A 157 3.77 12.93 -4.00
C ASP A 157 4.68 13.80 -4.88
N HIS A 158 5.78 13.24 -5.39
CA HIS A 158 6.76 13.93 -6.22
C HIS A 158 6.55 13.72 -7.74
N ASN A 159 5.35 13.32 -8.17
CA ASN A 159 5.07 12.89 -9.55
C ASN A 159 5.96 11.73 -10.05
N GLN A 160 6.69 11.14 -9.18
CA GLN A 160 7.37 9.88 -9.40
C GLN A 160 6.36 8.82 -9.02
N THR A 161 5.67 8.23 -10.01
CA THR A 161 5.18 6.88 -9.77
C THR A 161 6.42 6.09 -9.37
N PRO A 162 6.48 5.51 -8.16
CA PRO A 162 7.58 4.61 -7.88
C PRO A 162 7.51 3.57 -8.98
N ASP A 163 8.49 3.57 -9.86
CA ASP A 163 8.62 2.46 -10.77
C ASP A 163 9.15 1.31 -9.91
N PHE A 164 8.23 0.64 -9.22
CA PHE A 164 8.51 -0.60 -8.48
C PHE A 164 9.01 -1.71 -9.42
N ASN A 165 9.29 -1.38 -10.67
CA ASN A 165 9.66 -2.29 -11.72
C ASN A 165 11.08 -2.04 -12.26
N THR A 166 11.76 -0.95 -11.84
CA THR A 166 13.13 -0.66 -12.27
C THR A 166 14.08 -0.64 -11.09
N TRP A 167 15.17 -1.36 -11.23
CA TRP A 167 16.28 -1.39 -10.27
C TRP A 167 17.52 -0.89 -10.94
N GLU A 168 18.25 0.00 -10.25
CA GLU A 168 19.53 0.53 -10.70
C GLU A 168 20.68 -0.21 -10.03
N VAL A 169 21.66 -0.61 -10.81
CA VAL A 169 22.89 -1.23 -10.28
C VAL A 169 23.60 -0.24 -9.36
N GLY A 170 24.02 -0.73 -8.21
CA GLY A 170 24.68 0.06 -7.16
C GLY A 170 23.73 0.66 -6.13
N LYS A 171 22.43 0.73 -6.38
CA LYS A 171 21.45 1.20 -5.39
C LYS A 171 20.98 0.08 -4.45
N THR A 172 20.51 0.49 -3.28
CA THR A 172 20.01 -0.39 -2.22
C THR A 172 18.50 -0.30 -2.15
N TYR A 173 17.86 -1.47 -2.06
CA TYR A 173 16.41 -1.68 -2.00
C TYR A 173 16.07 -2.58 -0.82
N VAL A 174 14.79 -2.70 -0.48
CA VAL A 174 14.32 -3.50 0.65
C VAL A 174 13.49 -4.69 0.17
N THR A 175 13.75 -5.87 0.74
CA THR A 175 12.91 -7.04 0.48
C THR A 175 11.58 -6.95 1.23
N HIS A 176 10.47 -7.15 0.54
CA HIS A 176 9.12 -7.05 1.12
C HIS A 176 8.51 -8.39 1.53
N GLN A 177 9.21 -9.47 1.26
CA GLN A 177 8.90 -10.82 1.75
C GLN A 177 10.18 -11.64 1.88
N ASP A 178 10.06 -12.84 2.44
CA ASP A 178 11.16 -13.80 2.47
C ASP A 178 11.43 -14.32 1.05
N LEU A 179 12.69 -14.28 0.63
CA LEU A 179 13.09 -14.61 -0.74
C LEU A 179 14.15 -15.72 -0.77
N ASN A 180 13.92 -16.73 -1.61
CA ASN A 180 14.96 -17.70 -1.91
C ASN A 180 16.11 -17.02 -2.67
N VAL A 181 17.33 -17.30 -2.22
CA VAL A 181 18.55 -16.88 -2.92
C VAL A 181 18.96 -18.01 -3.87
N ARG A 182 19.23 -17.67 -5.13
CA ARG A 182 19.57 -18.64 -6.19
C ARG A 182 20.96 -18.38 -6.77
N GLN A 183 21.58 -19.43 -7.28
CA GLN A 183 22.90 -19.34 -7.94
C GLN A 183 22.80 -18.58 -9.27
N ILE A 184 21.75 -18.83 -10.03
CA ILE A 184 21.36 -18.13 -11.26
C ILE A 184 19.84 -17.92 -11.29
N PRO A 185 19.33 -16.98 -12.10
CA PRO A 185 17.88 -16.84 -12.34
C PRO A 185 17.21 -18.17 -12.67
N ASN A 186 16.13 -18.52 -11.98
CA ASN A 186 15.41 -19.79 -12.07
C ASN A 186 16.24 -21.07 -11.78
N GLY A 187 17.50 -20.92 -11.36
CA GLY A 187 18.39 -22.04 -11.07
C GLY A 187 18.24 -22.59 -9.64
N GLU A 188 19.24 -23.38 -9.24
CA GLU A 188 19.31 -23.96 -7.91
C GLU A 188 19.44 -22.90 -6.83
N MET A 189 18.95 -23.24 -5.64
CA MET A 189 19.06 -22.37 -4.46
C MET A 189 20.49 -22.36 -3.95
N VAL A 190 20.93 -21.21 -3.44
CA VAL A 190 22.22 -21.10 -2.75
C VAL A 190 22.13 -21.81 -1.40
N PRO A 191 23.01 -22.77 -1.08
CA PRO A 191 23.10 -23.32 0.25
C PRO A 191 23.40 -22.22 1.28
N TYR A 192 22.76 -22.25 2.45
CA TYR A 192 22.97 -21.21 3.47
C TYR A 192 24.45 -21.06 3.86
N LYS A 193 25.20 -22.16 3.91
CA LYS A 193 26.64 -22.17 4.22
C LYS A 193 27.48 -21.35 3.24
N ASP A 194 27.02 -21.23 1.99
CA ASP A 194 27.73 -20.58 0.88
C ASP A 194 27.37 -19.10 0.71
N MET A 195 26.49 -18.59 1.57
CA MET A 195 26.17 -17.16 1.64
C MET A 195 27.35 -16.35 2.17
N THR A 196 27.42 -15.06 1.79
CA THR A 196 28.30 -14.10 2.47
C THR A 196 27.92 -14.00 3.96
N GLU A 197 28.85 -13.59 4.82
CA GLU A 197 28.57 -13.46 6.26
C GLU A 197 27.43 -12.47 6.53
N ASP A 198 27.40 -11.33 5.83
CA ASP A 198 26.28 -10.39 5.88
C ASP A 198 24.97 -11.03 5.39
N GLY A 199 25.03 -11.79 4.30
CA GLY A 199 23.88 -12.54 3.79
C GLY A 199 23.33 -13.55 4.80
N LYS A 200 24.20 -14.27 5.54
CA LYS A 200 23.80 -15.19 6.62
C LYS A 200 23.09 -14.48 7.76
N ALA A 201 23.59 -13.31 8.18
CA ALA A 201 22.98 -12.52 9.25
C ALA A 201 21.52 -12.11 8.94
N HIS A 202 21.22 -11.92 7.65
CA HIS A 202 19.90 -11.50 7.16
C HIS A 202 19.06 -12.63 6.56
N SER A 203 19.49 -13.89 6.72
CA SER A 203 18.80 -15.06 6.17
C SER A 203 18.38 -16.06 7.26
N ILE A 204 17.52 -16.98 6.88
CA ILE A 204 17.20 -18.21 7.62
C ILE A 204 17.58 -19.42 6.76
N ILE A 205 17.75 -20.55 7.44
CA ILE A 205 17.98 -21.83 6.77
C ILE A 205 16.61 -22.42 6.37
N GLY A 206 16.42 -22.63 5.07
CA GLY A 206 15.24 -23.29 4.55
C GLY A 206 15.27 -24.82 4.75
N PRO A 207 14.13 -25.50 4.45
CA PRO A 207 13.97 -26.93 4.71
C PRO A 207 15.04 -27.83 4.08
N SER A 208 15.62 -27.42 2.95
CA SER A 208 16.66 -28.14 2.21
C SER A 208 18.07 -27.61 2.47
N GLY A 209 18.29 -26.87 3.56
CA GLY A 209 19.58 -26.22 3.85
C GLY A 209 19.89 -25.01 2.97
N ASN A 210 18.96 -24.56 2.17
CA ASN A 210 19.08 -23.40 1.31
C ASN A 210 18.92 -22.08 2.07
N ALA A 211 19.44 -20.99 1.50
CA ALA A 211 19.28 -19.66 2.05
C ALA A 211 17.93 -19.04 1.68
N ILE A 212 17.24 -18.51 2.68
CA ILE A 212 16.04 -17.68 2.53
C ILE A 212 16.34 -16.32 3.16
N LEU A 213 16.47 -15.30 2.33
CA LEU A 213 16.67 -13.92 2.75
C LEU A 213 15.39 -13.39 3.41
N LYS A 214 15.52 -12.81 4.60
CA LYS A 214 14.38 -12.33 5.38
C LYS A 214 13.75 -11.09 4.75
N ARG A 215 12.46 -10.94 4.93
CA ARG A 215 11.74 -9.68 4.70
C ARG A 215 12.40 -8.53 5.49
N GLY A 216 12.44 -7.34 4.86
CA GLY A 216 13.04 -6.14 5.46
C GLY A 216 14.54 -6.05 5.29
N THR A 217 15.17 -7.01 4.58
CA THR A 217 16.61 -6.96 4.30
C THR A 217 16.90 -5.91 3.24
N HIS A 218 17.89 -5.06 3.53
CA HIS A 218 18.45 -4.10 2.57
C HIS A 218 19.41 -4.82 1.63
N VAL A 219 19.16 -4.73 0.34
CA VAL A 219 19.96 -5.41 -0.70
C VAL A 219 20.50 -4.42 -1.72
N THR A 220 21.80 -4.43 -1.95
CA THR A 220 22.41 -3.63 -3.00
C THR A 220 22.45 -4.43 -4.30
N VAL A 221 21.81 -3.90 -5.33
CA VAL A 221 21.71 -4.54 -6.64
C VAL A 221 23.05 -4.44 -7.38
N LYS A 222 23.57 -5.57 -7.83
CA LYS A 222 24.81 -5.69 -8.62
C LYS A 222 24.55 -5.91 -10.11
N GLU A 223 23.41 -6.47 -10.45
CA GLU A 223 23.00 -6.76 -11.82
C GLU A 223 21.48 -6.93 -11.86
N VAL A 224 20.85 -6.55 -12.96
CA VAL A 224 19.43 -6.77 -13.23
C VAL A 224 19.29 -7.62 -14.48
N LYS A 225 18.48 -8.66 -14.46
CA LYS A 225 18.27 -9.56 -15.59
C LYS A 225 16.81 -9.97 -15.73
N GLU A 226 16.28 -9.85 -16.95
CA GLU A 226 14.95 -10.37 -17.28
C GLU A 226 15.07 -11.83 -17.72
N VAL A 227 14.28 -12.73 -17.12
CA VAL A 227 14.20 -14.15 -17.53
C VAL A 227 12.74 -14.58 -17.49
N GLY A 228 12.15 -14.78 -18.66
CA GLY A 228 10.71 -15.00 -18.80
C GLY A 228 9.90 -13.79 -18.32
N SER A 229 8.95 -14.02 -17.45
CA SER A 229 8.12 -12.96 -16.83
C SER A 229 8.69 -12.42 -15.51
N CYS A 230 9.94 -12.75 -15.18
CA CYS A 230 10.56 -12.36 -13.91
C CYS A 230 11.76 -11.45 -14.15
N THR A 231 11.86 -10.38 -13.36
CA THR A 231 13.09 -9.58 -13.21
C THR A 231 13.87 -10.13 -12.02
N TRP A 232 15.10 -10.51 -12.28
CA TRP A 232 16.02 -11.04 -11.29
C TRP A 232 17.07 -10.00 -10.91
N LEU A 233 17.35 -9.92 -9.63
CA LEU A 233 18.33 -9.00 -9.06
C LEU A 233 19.49 -9.80 -8.50
N ARG A 234 20.69 -9.52 -8.99
CA ARG A 234 21.91 -10.04 -8.38
C ARG A 234 22.27 -9.22 -7.16
N ILE A 235 22.45 -9.89 -6.05
CA ILE A 235 22.97 -9.35 -4.80
C ILE A 235 24.29 -10.05 -4.47
N PRO A 236 25.10 -9.58 -3.50
CA PRO A 236 26.39 -10.21 -3.19
C PRO A 236 26.33 -11.73 -2.97
N SER A 237 25.25 -12.24 -2.41
CA SER A 237 25.07 -13.66 -2.08
C SER A 237 24.43 -14.52 -3.17
N GLY A 238 24.03 -13.93 -4.31
CA GLY A 238 23.37 -14.66 -5.39
C GLY A 238 22.27 -13.86 -6.07
N TRP A 239 21.25 -14.54 -6.59
CA TRP A 239 20.13 -13.95 -7.31
C TRP A 239 18.82 -14.08 -6.51
N ILE A 240 18.07 -13.01 -6.45
CA ILE A 240 16.71 -12.98 -5.89
C ILE A 240 15.73 -12.50 -6.95
N CYS A 241 14.47 -12.95 -6.86
CA CYS A 241 13.42 -12.43 -7.73
C CYS A 241 13.03 -11.03 -7.26
N GLY A 242 13.22 -10.01 -8.09
CA GLY A 242 12.78 -8.65 -7.82
C GLY A 242 11.27 -8.49 -8.08
N LYS A 243 10.80 -9.03 -9.23
CA LYS A 243 9.36 -9.11 -9.56
C LYS A 243 9.08 -10.31 -10.44
N ASN A 244 7.81 -10.69 -10.52
CA ASN A 244 7.26 -11.55 -11.56
C ASN A 244 6.03 -10.88 -12.21
N SER A 245 5.33 -11.57 -13.10
CA SER A 245 4.12 -11.06 -13.78
C SER A 245 3.00 -10.62 -12.81
N LYS A 246 3.06 -11.01 -11.55
CA LYS A 246 1.99 -10.84 -10.58
C LYS A 246 2.39 -9.98 -9.38
N TYR A 247 3.67 -9.98 -9.00
CA TYR A 247 4.13 -9.35 -7.76
C TYR A 247 5.52 -8.73 -7.88
N THR A 248 5.73 -7.59 -7.21
CA THR A 248 7.04 -7.00 -6.94
C THR A 248 7.47 -7.36 -5.52
N TYR A 249 8.69 -7.86 -5.36
CA TYR A 249 9.21 -8.44 -4.12
C TYR A 249 10.30 -7.61 -3.46
N VAL A 250 10.93 -6.73 -4.21
CA VAL A 250 12.03 -5.86 -3.78
C VAL A 250 11.72 -4.43 -4.21
N LEU A 251 11.80 -3.48 -3.29
CA LEU A 251 11.49 -2.07 -3.51
C LEU A 251 12.55 -1.14 -2.93
#